data_0d16c82cd4b4a703076d27b55d26dc21
#
_entry.id   0d16c82cd4b4a703076d27b55d26dc21
#
_cell.length_a   1.000
_cell.length_b   1.000
_cell.length_c   1.000
_cell.angle_alpha   90.00
_cell.angle_beta   90.00
_cell.angle_gamma   90.00
#
_symmetry.space_group_name_H-M   'P 1'
#
loop_
_entity.id
_entity.type
_entity.pdbx_description
1 polymer ?
#
loop_
_entity_poly.entity_id
_entity_poly.type
_entity_poly.pdbx_seq_one_letter_code
_entity_poly.pdbx_strand_id
1 'polypeptide(L)'
;MWKYCIHIVFVLVSCHVDAQVTRVVVDASGQGDYRTIQEAINSLPDDAPAPRVIFIRKGVYREKVFIEKNNLLLEGEDKDQTVLSFAIARDTWRCDHPDDWGVATLNLRGSDITLKNLSIVNSYGFDNTAGQVEIVCSADSVNHRKTIIRQGHQMALRSFQTTRLKVINCILKAYGGDTVSPWNVSAGMFYFKDCIMEGGVDFYCPRGWAYAEHCSFIADDGPACIWHDGSADSDSRTVLKDCSFSGYDGFKLGRYHRDAQFYLIHCSFAANMADQDIYLVPTTNIIRWGRRVYYYDCHRKGTDYSWYADNLVSARGAPDAAGINPHWVFRDKWDPEKEAQP
;
A
#
# COMPACT_ATOMS: atom_id res chain seq x y z
N MET A 1 55.41 -51.49 -25.93
CA MET A 1 55.26 -50.28 -25.08
C MET A 1 53.80 -49.88 -25.04
N TRP A 2 53.08 -50.24 -24.00
CA TRP A 2 51.66 -49.87 -23.88
C TRP A 2 51.59 -48.59 -23.01
N LYS A 3 51.00 -47.51 -23.60
CA LYS A 3 50.75 -46.25 -22.86
C LYS A 3 49.35 -46.33 -22.22
N TYR A 4 49.28 -46.33 -20.91
CA TYR A 4 48.03 -46.16 -20.17
C TYR A 4 47.71 -44.69 -20.09
N CYS A 5 46.56 -44.28 -20.68
CA CYS A 5 45.95 -42.96 -20.47
C CYS A 5 45.09 -43.02 -19.19
N ILE A 6 45.49 -42.32 -18.14
CA ILE A 6 44.68 -42.12 -16.95
C ILE A 6 43.74 -40.99 -17.22
N HIS A 7 42.42 -41.27 -17.28
CA HIS A 7 41.37 -40.25 -17.31
C HIS A 7 41.03 -39.85 -15.86
N ILE A 8 41.39 -38.63 -15.49
CA ILE A 8 40.95 -38.04 -14.20
C ILE A 8 39.55 -37.47 -14.44
N VAL A 9 38.52 -38.07 -13.84
CA VAL A 9 37.16 -37.57 -13.81
C VAL A 9 37.05 -36.57 -12.65
N PHE A 10 36.94 -35.29 -12.95
CA PHE A 10 36.58 -34.26 -11.97
C PHE A 10 35.09 -34.38 -11.68
N VAL A 11 34.71 -34.85 -10.51
CA VAL A 11 33.35 -34.77 -9.99
C VAL A 11 33.19 -33.36 -9.37
N LEU A 12 32.46 -32.48 -10.08
CA LEU A 12 32.01 -31.21 -9.54
C LEU A 12 30.88 -31.49 -8.55
N VAL A 13 31.20 -31.47 -7.25
CA VAL A 13 30.19 -31.45 -6.19
C VAL A 13 29.66 -30.03 -6.11
N SER A 14 28.49 -29.79 -6.67
CA SER A 14 27.72 -28.54 -6.45
C SER A 14 27.19 -28.57 -5.03
N CYS A 15 27.84 -27.86 -4.11
CA CYS A 15 27.25 -27.53 -2.81
C CYS A 15 26.09 -26.55 -3.05
N HIS A 16 24.86 -27.04 -2.98
CA HIS A 16 23.70 -26.17 -2.82
C HIS A 16 23.75 -25.67 -1.38
N VAL A 17 24.18 -24.42 -1.20
CA VAL A 17 23.99 -23.72 0.06
C VAL A 17 22.52 -23.30 0.08
N ASP A 18 21.67 -24.04 0.79
CA ASP A 18 20.34 -23.58 1.12
C ASP A 18 20.51 -22.28 1.93
N ALA A 19 20.09 -21.17 1.37
CA ALA A 19 20.10 -19.88 2.07
C ALA A 19 19.09 -19.97 3.22
N GLN A 20 19.59 -20.15 4.44
CA GLN A 20 18.76 -20.23 5.63
C GLN A 20 17.99 -18.91 5.80
N VAL A 21 16.66 -18.97 5.85
CA VAL A 21 15.81 -17.81 6.10
C VAL A 21 16.12 -17.27 7.50
N THR A 22 16.63 -16.04 7.56
CA THR A 22 16.85 -15.35 8.83
C THR A 22 15.51 -14.95 9.41
N ARG A 23 15.16 -15.48 10.60
CA ARG A 23 13.94 -15.11 11.33
C ARG A 23 14.30 -14.53 12.69
N VAL A 24 13.73 -13.37 13.00
CA VAL A 24 13.80 -12.73 14.32
C VAL A 24 12.39 -12.51 14.86
N VAL A 25 12.26 -12.52 16.19
CA VAL A 25 10.98 -12.37 16.90
C VAL A 25 10.96 -11.06 17.65
N VAL A 26 9.91 -10.27 17.40
CA VAL A 26 9.61 -9.04 18.14
C VAL A 26 8.50 -9.32 19.14
N ASP A 27 8.74 -8.98 20.41
CA ASP A 27 7.76 -9.12 21.49
C ASP A 27 7.90 -7.94 22.47
N ALA A 28 6.87 -7.10 22.54
CA ALA A 28 6.85 -5.93 23.42
C ALA A 28 7.02 -6.28 24.91
N SER A 29 6.64 -7.52 25.33
CA SER A 29 6.84 -8.01 26.68
C SER A 29 8.32 -8.33 26.99
N GLY A 30 9.16 -8.46 25.96
CA GLY A 30 10.59 -8.80 26.06
C GLY A 30 10.88 -10.27 26.07
N GLN A 31 9.96 -11.11 25.61
CA GLN A 31 10.17 -12.55 25.44
C GLN A 31 10.59 -12.93 24.01
N GLY A 32 10.84 -11.95 23.14
CA GLY A 32 11.41 -12.10 21.81
C GLY A 32 12.89 -11.69 21.76
N ASP A 33 13.43 -11.67 20.56
CA ASP A 33 14.81 -11.20 20.31
C ASP A 33 14.92 -9.67 20.46
N TYR A 34 13.82 -8.96 20.13
CA TYR A 34 13.72 -7.50 20.21
C TYR A 34 12.39 -7.08 20.83
N ARG A 35 12.35 -5.87 21.40
CA ARG A 35 11.13 -5.28 21.96
C ARG A 35 10.39 -4.39 20.98
N THR A 36 11.09 -3.84 20.00
CA THR A 36 10.54 -2.95 18.97
C THR A 36 10.79 -3.50 17.57
N ILE A 37 9.90 -3.15 16.65
CA ILE A 37 10.00 -3.54 15.23
C ILE A 37 11.21 -2.86 14.60
N GLN A 38 11.47 -1.58 14.94
CA GLN A 38 12.60 -0.84 14.38
C GLN A 38 13.95 -1.44 14.81
N GLU A 39 14.11 -1.87 16.07
CA GLU A 39 15.34 -2.56 16.53
C GLU A 39 15.57 -3.85 15.73
N ALA A 40 14.52 -4.65 15.51
CA ALA A 40 14.61 -5.87 14.71
C ALA A 40 15.05 -5.58 13.27
N ILE A 41 14.46 -4.56 12.63
CA ILE A 41 14.86 -4.12 11.27
C ILE A 41 16.32 -3.69 11.25
N ASN A 42 16.76 -2.90 12.22
CA ASN A 42 18.13 -2.38 12.29
C ASN A 42 19.18 -3.48 12.48
N SER A 43 18.82 -4.56 13.17
CA SER A 43 19.73 -5.70 13.42
C SER A 43 20.02 -6.56 12.19
N LEU A 44 19.15 -6.51 11.18
CA LEU A 44 19.33 -7.29 9.96
C LEU A 44 20.41 -6.67 9.05
N PRO A 45 21.15 -7.46 8.28
CA PRO A 45 22.07 -6.92 7.28
C PRO A 45 21.33 -6.08 6.24
N ASP A 46 22.02 -5.14 5.60
CA ASP A 46 21.40 -4.24 4.60
C ASP A 46 20.94 -5.00 3.37
N ASP A 47 21.75 -5.95 2.91
CA ASP A 47 21.42 -6.83 1.79
C ASP A 47 21.36 -8.29 2.22
N ALA A 48 20.42 -9.03 1.63
CA ALA A 48 20.36 -10.46 1.74
C ALA A 48 19.75 -11.07 0.47
N PRO A 49 20.31 -12.17 -0.04
CA PRO A 49 19.78 -12.83 -1.24
C PRO A 49 18.45 -13.57 -0.96
N ALA A 50 18.19 -13.91 0.30
CA ALA A 50 16.95 -14.58 0.72
C ALA A 50 16.07 -13.63 1.55
N PRO A 51 14.75 -13.84 1.54
CA PRO A 51 13.85 -13.11 2.42
C PRO A 51 14.22 -13.25 3.89
N ARG A 52 14.06 -12.17 4.64
CA ARG A 52 14.27 -12.13 6.10
C ARG A 52 12.93 -11.91 6.77
N VAL A 53 12.65 -12.68 7.79
CA VAL A 53 11.36 -12.67 8.48
C VAL A 53 11.49 -11.97 9.82
N ILE A 54 10.68 -10.93 10.02
CA ILE A 54 10.43 -10.33 11.33
C ILE A 54 9.05 -10.80 11.75
N PHE A 55 8.99 -11.74 12.70
CA PHE A 55 7.75 -12.20 13.29
C PHE A 55 7.40 -11.35 14.49
N ILE A 56 6.22 -10.74 14.46
CA ILE A 56 5.79 -9.77 15.46
C ILE A 56 4.66 -10.40 16.28
N ARG A 57 4.89 -10.61 17.57
CA ARG A 57 3.89 -11.16 18.48
C ARG A 57 2.76 -10.15 18.71
N LYS A 58 1.63 -10.66 19.20
CA LYS A 58 0.49 -9.83 19.62
C LYS A 58 0.95 -8.76 20.60
N GLY A 59 0.48 -7.54 20.36
CA GLY A 59 0.83 -6.38 21.15
C GLY A 59 0.59 -5.08 20.41
N VAL A 60 0.70 -3.97 21.12
CA VAL A 60 0.63 -2.63 20.55
C VAL A 60 2.02 -2.01 20.57
N TYR A 61 2.58 -1.86 19.38
CA TYR A 61 3.90 -1.29 19.12
C TYR A 61 3.75 0.20 18.77
N ARG A 62 4.01 1.06 19.77
CA ARG A 62 3.85 2.52 19.62
C ARG A 62 5.13 3.13 19.09
N GLU A 63 5.39 2.93 17.81
CA GLU A 63 6.59 3.39 17.14
C GLU A 63 6.33 3.81 15.70
N LYS A 64 7.15 4.72 15.17
CA LYS A 64 7.24 5.02 13.76
C LYS A 64 8.34 4.16 13.16
N VAL A 65 8.01 3.42 12.11
CA VAL A 65 8.92 2.44 11.51
C VAL A 65 9.40 2.88 10.13
N PHE A 66 10.70 2.69 9.89
CA PHE A 66 11.37 2.94 8.61
C PHE A 66 11.99 1.65 8.09
N ILE A 67 11.67 1.29 6.84
CA ILE A 67 12.26 0.15 6.13
C ILE A 67 12.98 0.66 4.90
N GLU A 68 14.32 0.60 4.93
CA GLU A 68 15.19 0.93 3.80
C GLU A 68 15.85 -0.32 3.19
N LYS A 69 15.62 -1.49 3.80
CA LYS A 69 16.16 -2.79 3.41
C LYS A 69 15.22 -3.49 2.43
N ASN A 70 15.79 -4.30 1.53
CA ASN A 70 15.04 -5.12 0.58
C ASN A 70 14.75 -6.52 1.14
N ASN A 71 13.92 -7.32 0.47
CA ASN A 71 13.66 -8.72 0.78
C ASN A 71 13.26 -8.95 2.23
N LEU A 72 12.20 -8.30 2.70
CA LEU A 72 11.76 -8.33 4.09
C LEU A 72 10.30 -8.73 4.21
N LEU A 73 10.02 -9.73 5.06
CA LEU A 73 8.67 -10.07 5.51
C LEU A 73 8.47 -9.60 6.95
N LEU A 74 7.51 -8.68 7.15
CA LEU A 74 6.96 -8.38 8.47
C LEU A 74 5.67 -9.19 8.63
N GLU A 75 5.67 -10.15 9.53
CA GLU A 75 4.52 -11.03 9.79
C GLU A 75 4.02 -10.86 11.22
N GLY A 76 2.81 -10.34 11.37
CA GLY A 76 2.12 -10.31 12.66
C GLY A 76 1.58 -11.68 13.05
N GLU A 77 1.54 -11.95 14.33
CA GLU A 77 0.93 -13.17 14.87
C GLU A 77 -0.59 -13.20 14.63
N ASP A 78 -1.23 -12.03 14.63
CA ASP A 78 -2.67 -11.88 14.45
C ASP A 78 -2.99 -10.47 13.95
N LYS A 79 -3.77 -10.35 12.88
CA LYS A 79 -4.10 -9.09 12.22
C LYS A 79 -4.71 -8.05 13.18
N ASP A 80 -5.61 -8.49 14.06
CA ASP A 80 -6.38 -7.59 14.92
C ASP A 80 -5.65 -7.25 16.24
N GLN A 81 -4.67 -8.07 16.62
CA GLN A 81 -3.97 -7.96 17.90
C GLN A 81 -2.48 -7.60 17.76
N THR A 82 -1.92 -7.64 16.56
CA THR A 82 -0.56 -7.14 16.28
C THR A 82 -0.66 -5.76 15.66
N VAL A 83 -0.53 -4.71 16.47
CA VAL A 83 -0.83 -3.34 16.07
C VAL A 83 0.41 -2.47 16.11
N LEU A 84 0.88 -2.02 14.94
CA LEU A 84 1.85 -0.93 14.82
C LEU A 84 1.08 0.40 14.79
N SER A 85 1.31 1.29 15.74
CA SER A 85 0.57 2.54 15.87
C SER A 85 1.48 3.72 16.15
N PHE A 86 1.26 4.82 15.43
CA PHE A 86 1.92 6.10 15.70
C PHE A 86 0.99 7.26 15.34
N ALA A 87 1.00 8.32 16.14
CA ALA A 87 0.20 9.52 15.91
C ALA A 87 1.03 10.58 15.19
N ILE A 88 0.77 10.83 13.90
CA ILE A 88 1.47 11.86 13.13
C ILE A 88 0.58 12.47 12.04
N ALA A 89 0.44 13.80 12.01
CA ALA A 89 -0.07 14.50 10.84
C ALA A 89 1.11 14.87 9.92
N ARG A 90 0.88 14.81 8.60
CA ARG A 90 1.90 15.21 7.61
C ARG A 90 2.41 16.63 7.85
N ASP A 91 1.52 17.57 8.13
CA ASP A 91 1.89 18.95 8.36
C ASP A 91 2.73 19.13 9.63
N THR A 92 2.54 18.29 10.66
CA THR A 92 3.44 18.24 11.82
C THR A 92 4.84 17.80 11.44
N TRP A 93 4.98 16.73 10.66
CA TRP A 93 6.28 16.27 10.15
C TRP A 93 6.97 17.36 9.31
N ARG A 94 6.22 17.99 8.41
CA ARG A 94 6.72 19.02 7.49
C ARG A 94 7.11 20.34 8.19
N CYS A 95 6.85 20.49 9.48
CA CYS A 95 7.39 21.61 10.26
C CYS A 95 8.93 21.60 10.30
N ASP A 96 9.50 20.41 10.51
CA ASP A 96 10.94 20.27 10.80
C ASP A 96 11.69 19.49 9.70
N HIS A 97 10.96 19.00 8.69
CA HIS A 97 11.53 18.17 7.62
C HIS A 97 11.16 18.69 6.23
N PRO A 98 12.12 18.76 5.28
CA PRO A 98 11.87 19.30 3.94
C PRO A 98 11.06 18.35 3.03
N ASP A 99 10.94 17.08 3.40
CA ASP A 99 10.31 16.02 2.61
C ASP A 99 9.29 15.21 3.40
N ASP A 100 8.69 14.21 2.76
CA ASP A 100 7.67 13.34 3.35
C ASP A 100 8.22 12.00 3.86
N TRP A 101 9.52 11.86 4.10
CA TRP A 101 10.17 10.60 4.53
C TRP A 101 9.85 10.19 5.97
N GLY A 102 8.91 10.57 6.61
CA GLY A 102 8.52 10.16 7.96
C GLY A 102 7.11 10.59 8.30
N VAL A 103 6.29 10.83 7.28
CA VAL A 103 4.90 11.26 7.44
C VAL A 103 3.96 10.13 7.84
N ALA A 104 4.40 8.87 7.71
CA ALA A 104 3.58 7.70 7.98
C ALA A 104 3.98 6.97 9.27
N THR A 105 3.08 6.13 9.75
CA THR A 105 3.40 5.13 10.78
C THR A 105 4.45 4.16 10.26
N LEU A 106 4.27 3.64 9.02
CA LEU A 106 5.24 2.79 8.33
C LEU A 106 5.74 3.48 7.05
N ASN A 107 7.04 3.73 6.97
CA ASN A 107 7.72 4.40 5.87
C ASN A 107 8.67 3.43 5.14
N LEU A 108 8.52 3.28 3.81
CA LEU A 108 9.24 2.29 3.02
C LEU A 108 10.08 2.95 1.92
N ARG A 109 11.33 2.51 1.78
CA ARG A 109 12.18 2.73 0.59
C ARG A 109 12.68 1.42 -0.01
N GLY A 110 12.67 0.34 0.75
CA GLY A 110 13.05 -0.99 0.27
C GLY A 110 12.06 -1.54 -0.76
N SER A 111 12.52 -2.53 -1.50
CA SER A 111 11.74 -3.32 -2.45
C SER A 111 11.65 -4.77 -2.02
N ASP A 112 10.72 -5.55 -2.61
CA ASP A 112 10.47 -6.93 -2.21
C ASP A 112 10.05 -7.03 -0.73
N ILE A 113 9.13 -6.17 -0.34
CA ILE A 113 8.60 -6.09 1.02
C ILE A 113 7.24 -6.78 1.08
N THR A 114 7.09 -7.68 2.06
CA THR A 114 5.80 -8.28 2.38
C THR A 114 5.37 -7.86 3.78
N LEU A 115 4.14 -7.38 3.89
CA LEU A 115 3.45 -7.09 5.15
C LEU A 115 2.30 -8.09 5.27
N LYS A 116 2.21 -8.79 6.39
CA LYS A 116 1.23 -9.87 6.56
C LYS A 116 0.69 -9.92 7.98
N ASN A 117 -0.63 -10.13 8.13
CA ASN A 117 -1.30 -10.38 9.40
C ASN A 117 -1.08 -9.31 10.47
N LEU A 118 -1.06 -8.03 10.13
CA LEU A 118 -0.86 -6.95 11.11
C LEU A 118 -1.72 -5.73 10.82
N SER A 119 -1.97 -4.94 11.85
CA SER A 119 -2.60 -3.62 11.76
C SER A 119 -1.55 -2.52 11.76
N ILE A 120 -1.67 -1.56 10.83
CA ILE A 120 -0.84 -0.34 10.76
C ILE A 120 -1.77 0.85 10.89
N VAL A 121 -1.65 1.57 11.99
CA VAL A 121 -2.58 2.63 12.38
C VAL A 121 -1.85 3.95 12.56
N ASN A 122 -2.26 4.98 11.82
CA ASN A 122 -1.94 6.34 12.21
C ASN A 122 -3.07 6.86 13.11
N SER A 123 -2.80 6.97 14.40
CA SER A 123 -3.82 7.27 15.38
C SER A 123 -4.11 8.77 15.56
N TYR A 124 -3.41 9.65 14.84
CA TYR A 124 -3.50 11.11 15.07
C TYR A 124 -4.94 11.64 15.08
N GLY A 125 -5.73 11.37 14.07
CA GLY A 125 -7.09 11.90 13.98
C GLY A 125 -8.10 11.15 14.84
N PHE A 126 -7.78 9.94 15.32
CA PHE A 126 -8.58 9.22 16.31
C PHE A 126 -8.30 9.74 17.72
N ASP A 127 -7.03 10.05 18.04
CA ASP A 127 -6.62 10.57 19.34
C ASP A 127 -7.01 12.06 19.52
N ASN A 128 -7.02 12.84 18.43
CA ASN A 128 -7.30 14.27 18.44
C ASN A 128 -8.74 14.54 17.99
N THR A 129 -9.64 14.75 18.92
CA THR A 129 -11.04 15.07 18.63
C THR A 129 -11.29 16.54 18.29
N ALA A 130 -10.33 17.44 18.58
CA ALA A 130 -10.39 18.83 18.15
C ALA A 130 -10.34 18.91 16.62
N GLY A 131 -11.19 19.72 16.00
CA GLY A 131 -11.24 19.85 14.54
C GLY A 131 -9.94 20.41 13.95
N GLN A 132 -9.21 21.23 14.70
CA GLN A 132 -7.92 21.79 14.32
C GLN A 132 -7.04 22.08 15.55
N VAL A 133 -5.73 22.07 15.34
CA VAL A 133 -4.72 22.38 16.35
C VAL A 133 -3.68 23.32 15.75
N GLU A 134 -3.35 24.40 16.45
CA GLU A 134 -2.24 25.29 16.10
C GLU A 134 -0.94 24.71 16.63
N ILE A 135 0.09 24.60 15.78
CA ILE A 135 1.44 24.23 16.18
C ILE A 135 2.45 25.29 15.79
N VAL A 136 3.57 25.34 16.50
CA VAL A 136 4.70 26.21 16.18
C VAL A 136 5.78 25.39 15.49
N CYS A 137 6.17 25.81 14.28
CA CYS A 137 7.24 25.18 13.51
C CYS A 137 8.57 25.90 13.77
N SER A 138 9.57 25.19 14.30
CA SER A 138 10.87 25.74 14.62
C SER A 138 11.73 26.01 13.37
N ALA A 139 11.56 25.19 12.33
CA ALA A 139 12.37 25.25 11.09
C ALA A 139 11.85 26.25 10.04
N ASP A 140 10.62 26.76 10.19
CA ASP A 140 10.03 27.71 9.25
C ASP A 140 10.15 29.14 9.79
N SER A 141 11.14 29.89 9.29
CA SER A 141 11.36 31.28 9.70
C SER A 141 10.30 32.27 9.19
N VAL A 142 9.45 31.87 8.26
CA VAL A 142 8.42 32.72 7.64
C VAL A 142 7.04 32.46 8.19
N ASN A 143 6.71 31.19 8.48
CA ASN A 143 5.41 30.76 8.98
C ASN A 143 5.56 29.91 10.24
N HIS A 144 5.93 30.52 11.35
CA HIS A 144 6.14 29.84 12.63
C HIS A 144 4.94 29.06 13.14
N ARG A 145 3.74 29.30 12.61
CA ARG A 145 2.51 28.63 13.03
C ARG A 145 1.85 27.91 11.87
N LYS A 146 1.40 26.68 12.12
CA LYS A 146 0.56 25.91 11.20
C LYS A 146 -0.69 25.45 11.91
N THR A 147 -1.80 25.50 11.20
CA THR A 147 -3.04 24.87 11.62
C THR A 147 -3.07 23.44 11.08
N ILE A 148 -3.06 22.46 11.95
CA ILE A 148 -3.22 21.05 11.61
C ILE A 148 -4.69 20.72 11.75
N ILE A 149 -5.31 20.29 10.67
CA ILE A 149 -6.71 19.86 10.69
C ILE A 149 -6.79 18.34 10.95
N ARG A 150 -7.83 17.95 11.70
CA ARG A 150 -8.05 16.55 12.09
C ARG A 150 -8.10 15.60 10.88
N GLN A 151 -8.75 16.03 9.78
CA GLN A 151 -8.90 15.27 8.53
C GLN A 151 -7.73 15.45 7.56
N GLY A 152 -6.67 16.18 7.94
CA GLY A 152 -5.48 16.38 7.10
C GLY A 152 -4.78 15.07 6.75
N HIS A 153 -3.73 15.15 5.94
CA HIS A 153 -3.01 13.96 5.51
C HIS A 153 -2.36 13.22 6.68
N GLN A 154 -2.70 11.94 6.83
CA GLN A 154 -2.26 11.03 7.90
C GLN A 154 -2.05 9.65 7.30
N MET A 155 -0.82 9.32 6.98
CA MET A 155 -0.51 8.05 6.34
C MET A 155 -0.30 6.95 7.38
N ALA A 156 -0.97 5.83 7.22
CA ALA A 156 -0.59 4.58 7.89
C ALA A 156 0.63 3.98 7.18
N LEU A 157 0.61 3.98 5.84
CA LEU A 157 1.69 3.47 5.00
C LEU A 157 2.06 4.47 3.91
N ARG A 158 3.34 4.83 3.84
CA ARG A 158 3.94 5.62 2.77
C ARG A 158 5.17 4.93 2.22
N SER A 159 5.33 4.90 0.89
CA SER A 159 6.57 4.43 0.30
C SER A 159 7.18 5.43 -0.68
N PHE A 160 8.50 5.25 -0.93
CA PHE A 160 9.26 6.04 -1.90
C PHE A 160 10.16 5.09 -2.70
N GLN A 161 10.00 5.09 -4.01
CA GLN A 161 10.79 4.25 -4.95
C GLN A 161 10.64 2.73 -4.71
N THR A 162 9.78 2.30 -3.81
CA THR A 162 9.48 0.90 -3.53
C THR A 162 8.84 0.24 -4.75
N THR A 163 9.25 -0.96 -5.05
CA THR A 163 8.57 -1.85 -6.00
C THR A 163 8.39 -3.24 -5.39
N ARG A 164 7.45 -4.03 -5.92
CA ARG A 164 7.07 -5.36 -5.40
C ARG A 164 6.75 -5.32 -3.89
N LEU A 165 5.80 -4.43 -3.55
CA LEU A 165 5.21 -4.37 -2.22
C LEU A 165 3.99 -5.29 -2.18
N LYS A 166 3.99 -6.26 -1.27
CA LYS A 166 2.91 -7.21 -1.02
C LYS A 166 2.31 -6.94 0.36
N VAL A 167 1.00 -6.73 0.44
CA VAL A 167 0.27 -6.48 1.70
C VAL A 167 -0.89 -7.48 1.76
N ILE A 168 -0.85 -8.39 2.72
CA ILE A 168 -1.79 -9.52 2.80
C ILE A 168 -2.42 -9.58 4.18
N ASN A 169 -3.74 -9.67 4.23
CA ASN A 169 -4.51 -9.80 5.47
C ASN A 169 -4.10 -8.77 6.53
N CYS A 170 -4.05 -7.49 6.12
CA CYS A 170 -3.66 -6.37 6.99
C CYS A 170 -4.80 -5.37 7.16
N ILE A 171 -4.75 -4.63 8.26
CA ILE A 171 -5.58 -3.43 8.47
C ILE A 171 -4.68 -2.20 8.34
N LEU A 172 -5.02 -1.29 7.42
CA LEU A 172 -4.34 -0.01 7.24
C LEU A 172 -5.34 1.10 7.54
N LYS A 173 -5.08 1.87 8.61
CA LYS A 173 -6.07 2.77 9.16
C LYS A 173 -5.50 4.13 9.53
N ALA A 174 -6.21 5.20 9.12
CA ALA A 174 -6.03 6.57 9.59
C ALA A 174 -7.36 7.33 9.46
N TYR A 175 -7.58 8.34 10.28
CA TYR A 175 -8.79 9.16 10.18
C TYR A 175 -8.74 10.15 9.00
N GLY A 176 -7.56 10.57 8.59
CA GLY A 176 -7.35 11.58 7.56
C GLY A 176 -7.01 11.02 6.18
N GLY A 177 -6.47 11.88 5.34
CA GLY A 177 -6.17 11.55 3.94
C GLY A 177 -4.88 10.76 3.73
N ASP A 178 -4.75 10.19 2.52
CA ASP A 178 -3.56 9.48 2.03
C ASP A 178 -3.17 8.26 2.89
N THR A 179 -4.10 7.60 3.57
CA THR A 179 -3.81 6.50 4.51
C THR A 179 -2.90 5.44 3.93
N VAL A 180 -3.17 4.99 2.69
CA VAL A 180 -2.37 3.99 1.94
C VAL A 180 -1.79 4.66 0.71
N SER A 181 -0.55 5.11 0.80
CA SER A 181 0.09 5.99 -0.18
C SER A 181 1.45 5.47 -0.67
N PRO A 182 1.51 4.29 -1.33
CA PRO A 182 2.75 3.82 -1.93
C PRO A 182 3.09 4.64 -3.19
N TRP A 183 4.37 5.02 -3.33
CA TRP A 183 4.80 5.93 -4.38
C TRP A 183 6.02 5.42 -5.14
N ASN A 184 5.79 5.06 -6.39
CA ASN A 184 6.82 4.89 -7.41
C ASN A 184 6.16 4.89 -8.79
N VAL A 185 5.98 6.06 -9.38
CA VAL A 185 5.26 6.24 -10.65
C VAL A 185 5.93 5.55 -11.84
N SER A 186 7.22 5.26 -11.75
CA SER A 186 8.01 4.71 -12.85
C SER A 186 8.09 3.18 -12.85
N ALA A 187 8.09 2.55 -11.66
CA ALA A 187 8.34 1.11 -11.52
C ALA A 187 7.60 0.46 -10.34
N GLY A 188 6.74 1.20 -9.64
CA GLY A 188 6.02 0.67 -8.49
C GLY A 188 5.04 -0.43 -8.88
N MET A 189 5.11 -1.56 -8.19
CA MET A 189 4.16 -2.66 -8.28
C MET A 189 3.66 -2.96 -6.87
N PHE A 190 2.35 -2.79 -6.67
CA PHE A 190 1.73 -2.83 -5.34
C PHE A 190 0.57 -3.80 -5.34
N TYR A 191 0.69 -4.85 -4.53
CA TYR A 191 -0.31 -5.90 -4.40
C TYR A 191 -0.92 -5.90 -3.00
N PHE A 192 -2.25 -5.85 -2.95
CA PHE A 192 -3.04 -5.88 -1.71
C PHE A 192 -4.05 -7.02 -1.80
N LYS A 193 -4.12 -7.86 -0.77
CA LYS A 193 -5.07 -8.97 -0.69
C LYS A 193 -5.65 -9.11 0.70
N ASP A 194 -6.97 -9.33 0.78
CA ASP A 194 -7.70 -9.57 2.04
C ASP A 194 -7.49 -8.44 3.08
N CYS A 195 -7.30 -7.19 2.62
CA CYS A 195 -6.99 -6.06 3.48
C CYS A 195 -8.23 -5.24 3.83
N ILE A 196 -8.19 -4.58 4.99
CA ILE A 196 -9.13 -3.52 5.36
C ILE A 196 -8.36 -2.19 5.29
N MET A 197 -8.86 -1.26 4.50
CA MET A 197 -8.32 0.09 4.34
C MET A 197 -9.37 1.10 4.78
N GLU A 198 -9.08 1.84 5.85
CA GLU A 198 -10.00 2.80 6.44
C GLU A 198 -9.34 4.17 6.51
N GLY A 199 -10.05 5.20 6.04
CA GLY A 199 -9.49 6.54 6.02
C GLY A 199 -10.46 7.63 5.61
N GLY A 200 -9.95 8.85 5.61
CA GLY A 200 -10.69 10.04 5.21
C GLY A 200 -10.59 10.30 3.71
N VAL A 201 -10.19 11.53 3.35
CA VAL A 201 -10.09 11.93 1.94
C VAL A 201 -8.97 11.19 1.20
N ASP A 202 -9.28 10.63 0.03
CA ASP A 202 -8.27 10.08 -0.89
C ASP A 202 -7.38 9.01 -0.24
N PHE A 203 -7.94 8.23 0.65
CA PHE A 203 -7.16 7.36 1.54
C PHE A 203 -6.47 6.18 0.86
N TYR A 204 -6.90 5.79 -0.34
CA TYR A 204 -6.20 4.80 -1.19
C TYR A 204 -5.64 5.49 -2.43
N CYS A 205 -4.35 5.74 -2.42
CA CYS A 205 -3.70 6.55 -3.45
C CYS A 205 -2.34 5.97 -3.93
N PRO A 206 -2.32 4.76 -4.50
CA PRO A 206 -1.10 4.17 -5.06
C PRO A 206 -0.66 4.93 -6.32
N ARG A 207 0.64 5.21 -6.44
CA ARG A 207 1.27 5.83 -7.62
C ARG A 207 2.24 4.85 -8.25
N GLY A 208 1.72 4.08 -9.21
CA GLY A 208 2.37 2.97 -9.91
C GLY A 208 1.33 2.00 -10.44
N TRP A 209 1.72 0.76 -10.68
CA TRP A 209 0.80 -0.34 -10.98
C TRP A 209 0.27 -0.91 -9.67
N ALA A 210 -1.02 -0.94 -9.48
CA ALA A 210 -1.64 -1.42 -8.25
C ALA A 210 -2.73 -2.45 -8.52
N TYR A 211 -2.77 -3.49 -7.71
CA TYR A 211 -3.81 -4.51 -7.72
C TYR A 211 -4.27 -4.77 -6.30
N ALA A 212 -5.56 -4.62 -6.07
CA ALA A 212 -6.20 -4.97 -4.80
C ALA A 212 -7.31 -5.98 -5.06
N GLU A 213 -7.34 -7.06 -4.28
CA GLU A 213 -8.42 -8.06 -4.35
C GLU A 213 -8.94 -8.43 -2.96
N HIS A 214 -10.23 -8.73 -2.88
CA HIS A 214 -10.93 -9.07 -1.63
C HIS A 214 -10.69 -8.03 -0.52
N CYS A 215 -10.47 -6.77 -0.88
CA CYS A 215 -10.22 -5.70 0.06
C CYS A 215 -11.49 -4.93 0.41
N SER A 216 -11.58 -4.46 1.66
CA SER A 216 -12.65 -3.57 2.13
C SER A 216 -12.12 -2.14 2.26
N PHE A 217 -12.81 -1.20 1.62
CA PHE A 217 -12.52 0.23 1.67
C PHE A 217 -13.59 0.93 2.49
N ILE A 218 -13.19 1.59 3.59
CA ILE A 218 -14.11 2.22 4.54
C ILE A 218 -13.79 3.71 4.61
N ALA A 219 -14.72 4.55 4.17
CA ALA A 219 -14.58 6.00 4.19
C ALA A 219 -15.11 6.60 5.50
N ASP A 220 -14.22 7.16 6.32
CA ASP A 220 -14.61 7.87 7.54
C ASP A 220 -15.10 9.29 7.26
N ASP A 221 -14.49 9.97 6.29
CA ASP A 221 -14.75 11.36 5.91
C ASP A 221 -14.17 11.65 4.51
N GLY A 222 -14.41 12.85 4.01
CA GLY A 222 -13.75 13.36 2.80
C GLY A 222 -14.49 13.08 1.50
N PRO A 223 -14.03 13.67 0.38
CA PRO A 223 -14.77 13.65 -0.87
C PRO A 223 -14.66 12.35 -1.66
N ALA A 224 -13.67 11.47 -1.42
CA ALA A 224 -13.52 10.23 -2.18
C ALA A 224 -12.59 9.22 -1.48
N CYS A 225 -12.80 7.93 -1.75
CA CYS A 225 -11.96 6.84 -1.25
C CYS A 225 -10.63 6.76 -2.02
N ILE A 226 -10.72 6.74 -3.36
CA ILE A 226 -9.59 6.54 -4.27
C ILE A 226 -9.09 7.89 -4.79
N TRP A 227 -7.78 8.05 -4.83
CA TRP A 227 -7.13 9.17 -5.47
C TRP A 227 -6.03 8.75 -6.44
N HIS A 228 -5.93 9.47 -7.55
CA HIS A 228 -4.79 9.32 -8.45
C HIS A 228 -4.29 10.67 -8.96
N ASP A 229 -3.04 10.98 -8.73
CA ASP A 229 -2.40 12.24 -9.13
C ASP A 229 -1.47 12.10 -10.35
N GLY A 230 -1.61 11.02 -11.08
CA GLY A 230 -1.00 10.84 -12.40
C GLY A 230 -0.10 9.62 -12.54
N SER A 231 -0.03 9.14 -13.77
CA SER A 231 0.85 8.07 -14.21
C SER A 231 1.95 8.61 -15.12
N ALA A 232 3.16 8.07 -15.00
CA ALA A 232 4.26 8.32 -15.92
C ALA A 232 4.16 7.46 -17.18
N ASP A 233 3.54 6.28 -17.08
CA ASP A 233 3.38 5.30 -18.16
C ASP A 233 1.90 5.14 -18.52
N SER A 234 1.58 5.15 -19.83
CA SER A 234 0.21 4.94 -20.31
C SER A 234 -0.37 3.59 -19.93
N ASP A 235 0.47 2.62 -19.61
CA ASP A 235 0.08 1.27 -19.20
C ASP A 235 -0.09 1.11 -17.67
N SER A 236 0.26 2.13 -16.90
CA SER A 236 0.05 2.12 -15.46
C SER A 236 -1.44 2.09 -15.13
N ARG A 237 -1.83 1.19 -14.23
CA ARG A 237 -3.23 0.93 -13.90
C ARG A 237 -3.44 0.61 -12.42
N THR A 238 -4.61 0.99 -11.92
CA THR A 238 -5.10 0.61 -10.60
C THR A 238 -6.28 -0.33 -10.80
N VAL A 239 -6.16 -1.55 -10.33
CA VAL A 239 -7.19 -2.60 -10.41
C VAL A 239 -7.71 -2.90 -9.03
N LEU A 240 -9.05 -2.93 -8.90
CA LEU A 240 -9.75 -3.35 -7.69
C LEU A 240 -10.69 -4.48 -8.11
N LYS A 241 -10.46 -5.67 -7.58
CA LYS A 241 -11.21 -6.88 -7.93
C LYS A 241 -11.81 -7.51 -6.69
N ASP A 242 -13.08 -7.90 -6.76
CA ASP A 242 -13.82 -8.50 -5.64
C ASP A 242 -13.74 -7.65 -4.36
N CYS A 243 -13.72 -6.32 -4.50
CA CYS A 243 -13.58 -5.37 -3.41
C CYS A 243 -14.92 -4.79 -2.97
N SER A 244 -15.01 -4.37 -1.70
CA SER A 244 -16.19 -3.71 -1.14
C SER A 244 -15.89 -2.27 -0.70
N PHE A 245 -16.87 -1.38 -0.91
CA PHE A 245 -16.79 0.03 -0.53
C PHE A 245 -17.96 0.40 0.37
N SER A 246 -17.65 1.00 1.51
CA SER A 246 -18.61 1.48 2.49
C SER A 246 -18.11 2.75 3.18
N GLY A 247 -18.93 3.37 3.99
CA GLY A 247 -18.51 4.54 4.74
C GLY A 247 -19.66 5.43 5.18
N TYR A 248 -19.38 6.69 5.44
CA TYR A 248 -20.35 7.70 5.82
C TYR A 248 -21.37 7.95 4.69
N ASP A 249 -22.50 8.56 5.01
CA ASP A 249 -23.57 8.81 4.04
C ASP A 249 -23.11 9.77 2.93
N GLY A 250 -23.21 9.31 1.68
CA GLY A 250 -22.80 10.07 0.51
C GLY A 250 -21.30 10.01 0.20
N PHE A 251 -20.57 9.02 0.74
CA PHE A 251 -19.17 8.80 0.34
C PHE A 251 -19.05 8.59 -1.17
N LYS A 252 -17.97 9.06 -1.77
CA LYS A 252 -17.69 8.93 -3.20
C LYS A 252 -16.60 7.91 -3.46
N LEU A 253 -16.70 7.24 -4.62
CA LEU A 253 -15.80 6.15 -4.97
C LEU A 253 -14.37 6.63 -5.24
N GLY A 254 -14.20 7.67 -6.07
CA GLY A 254 -12.85 8.11 -6.40
C GLY A 254 -12.81 9.38 -7.24
N ARG A 255 -11.60 9.93 -7.34
CA ARG A 255 -11.29 11.10 -8.17
C ARG A 255 -9.83 11.11 -8.64
N TYR A 256 -9.54 11.90 -9.66
CA TYR A 256 -8.18 12.07 -10.18
C TYR A 256 -7.99 13.46 -10.80
N HIS A 257 -6.76 13.90 -11.01
CA HIS A 257 -6.48 15.21 -11.64
C HIS A 257 -5.45 15.15 -12.78
N ARG A 258 -4.93 13.98 -13.09
CA ARG A 258 -3.98 13.73 -14.20
C ARG A 258 -4.31 12.37 -14.82
N ASP A 259 -3.56 11.97 -15.83
CA ASP A 259 -3.75 10.67 -16.47
C ASP A 259 -3.80 9.53 -15.45
N ALA A 260 -4.90 8.80 -15.44
CA ALA A 260 -5.14 7.66 -14.57
C ALA A 260 -5.87 6.55 -15.33
N GLN A 261 -5.77 5.32 -14.85
CA GLN A 261 -6.49 4.19 -15.41
C GLN A 261 -6.99 3.28 -14.30
N PHE A 262 -8.29 3.06 -14.25
CA PHE A 262 -8.97 2.28 -13.21
C PHE A 262 -9.73 1.12 -13.81
N TYR A 263 -9.66 -0.02 -13.16
CA TYR A 263 -10.48 -1.21 -13.43
C TYR A 263 -11.12 -1.63 -12.11
N LEU A 264 -12.45 -1.66 -12.09
CA LEU A 264 -13.23 -2.17 -10.96
C LEU A 264 -14.00 -3.40 -11.47
N ILE A 265 -13.67 -4.55 -10.91
CA ILE A 265 -14.18 -5.85 -11.35
C ILE A 265 -14.88 -6.52 -10.17
N HIS A 266 -16.14 -6.92 -10.33
CA HIS A 266 -16.95 -7.56 -9.29
C HIS A 266 -16.96 -6.79 -7.96
N CYS A 267 -16.92 -5.46 -7.99
CA CYS A 267 -16.92 -4.65 -6.79
C CYS A 267 -18.33 -4.43 -6.25
N SER A 268 -18.45 -4.36 -4.92
CA SER A 268 -19.69 -4.09 -4.23
C SER A 268 -19.67 -2.74 -3.52
N PHE A 269 -20.78 -1.99 -3.65
CA PHE A 269 -20.93 -0.66 -3.07
C PHE A 269 -22.07 -0.63 -2.05
N ALA A 270 -21.86 0.07 -0.92
CA ALA A 270 -22.90 0.26 0.08
C ALA A 270 -24.06 1.11 -0.45
N ALA A 271 -25.25 0.92 0.11
CA ALA A 271 -26.47 1.62 -0.32
C ALA A 271 -26.39 3.14 -0.22
N ASN A 272 -25.59 3.65 0.72
CA ASN A 272 -25.42 5.07 0.99
C ASN A 272 -24.29 5.75 0.19
N MET A 273 -23.70 5.03 -0.80
CA MET A 273 -22.72 5.63 -1.71
C MET A 273 -23.38 6.75 -2.55
N ALA A 274 -22.67 7.84 -2.78
CA ALA A 274 -23.12 8.93 -3.63
C ALA A 274 -23.33 8.48 -5.09
N ASP A 275 -24.31 9.08 -5.76
CA ASP A 275 -24.48 8.91 -7.22
C ASP A 275 -23.43 9.76 -7.96
N GLN A 276 -22.18 9.33 -7.87
CA GLN A 276 -21.03 10.02 -8.45
C GLN A 276 -19.97 9.05 -8.95
N ASP A 277 -19.74 9.04 -10.25
CA ASP A 277 -18.64 8.30 -10.90
C ASP A 277 -17.26 8.75 -10.39
N ILE A 278 -16.21 7.93 -10.67
CA ILE A 278 -14.81 8.38 -10.53
C ILE A 278 -14.58 9.56 -11.48
N TYR A 279 -14.33 10.72 -10.93
CA TYR A 279 -14.35 11.98 -11.68
C TYR A 279 -13.00 12.69 -11.75
N LEU A 280 -12.81 13.40 -12.86
CA LEU A 280 -11.71 14.36 -13.00
C LEU A 280 -12.02 15.61 -12.17
N VAL A 281 -11.18 15.95 -11.20
CA VAL A 281 -11.31 17.23 -10.49
C VAL A 281 -10.94 18.39 -11.44
N PRO A 282 -11.48 19.61 -11.23
CA PRO A 282 -11.07 20.78 -12.01
C PRO A 282 -9.55 20.95 -11.96
N THR A 283 -8.92 20.98 -13.14
CA THR A 283 -7.46 21.01 -13.25
C THR A 283 -7.04 21.68 -14.56
N THR A 284 -5.83 22.25 -14.55
CA THR A 284 -5.14 22.72 -15.76
C THR A 284 -4.19 21.63 -16.33
N ASN A 285 -4.11 20.48 -15.71
CA ASN A 285 -3.29 19.37 -16.18
C ASN A 285 -3.82 18.81 -17.50
N ILE A 286 -2.92 18.42 -18.37
CA ILE A 286 -3.26 17.79 -19.64
C ILE A 286 -3.59 16.31 -19.38
N ILE A 287 -4.76 15.87 -19.82
CA ILE A 287 -5.16 14.46 -19.86
C ILE A 287 -4.86 13.93 -21.26
N ARG A 288 -3.74 13.23 -21.40
CA ARG A 288 -3.21 12.77 -22.70
C ARG A 288 -3.97 11.58 -23.26
N TRP A 289 -4.42 10.69 -22.36
CA TRP A 289 -4.98 9.39 -22.72
C TRP A 289 -6.49 9.29 -22.51
N GLY A 290 -7.13 10.43 -22.21
CA GLY A 290 -8.58 10.52 -22.02
C GLY A 290 -9.06 9.82 -20.74
N ARG A 291 -10.38 9.66 -20.62
CA ARG A 291 -10.99 8.97 -19.50
C ARG A 291 -10.83 7.46 -19.65
N ARG A 292 -10.23 6.80 -18.66
CA ARG A 292 -9.94 5.36 -18.62
C ARG A 292 -10.42 4.78 -17.29
N VAL A 293 -11.72 4.70 -17.12
CA VAL A 293 -12.39 4.11 -15.96
C VAL A 293 -13.31 3.00 -16.46
N TYR A 294 -13.03 1.78 -16.03
CA TYR A 294 -13.69 0.58 -16.53
C TYR A 294 -14.31 -0.19 -15.38
N TYR A 295 -15.55 -0.63 -15.62
CA TYR A 295 -16.35 -1.40 -14.68
C TYR A 295 -16.77 -2.72 -15.32
N TYR A 296 -16.87 -3.79 -14.51
CA TYR A 296 -17.44 -5.04 -14.91
C TYR A 296 -18.07 -5.73 -13.69
N ASP A 297 -19.35 -6.09 -13.81
CA ASP A 297 -20.12 -6.81 -12.78
C ASP A 297 -20.00 -6.14 -11.41
N CYS A 298 -20.15 -4.82 -11.37
CA CYS A 298 -20.12 -4.02 -10.14
C CYS A 298 -21.54 -3.72 -9.70
N HIS A 299 -21.84 -3.89 -8.39
CA HIS A 299 -23.18 -3.73 -7.88
C HIS A 299 -23.24 -2.93 -6.59
N ARG A 300 -24.31 -2.14 -6.44
CA ARG A 300 -24.63 -1.43 -5.20
C ARG A 300 -25.73 -2.16 -4.44
N LYS A 301 -25.67 -2.17 -3.14
CA LYS A 301 -26.78 -2.64 -2.30
C LYS A 301 -28.00 -1.72 -2.54
N GLY A 302 -29.01 -2.23 -3.19
CA GLY A 302 -30.19 -1.48 -3.69
C GLY A 302 -30.17 -1.37 -5.22
N THR A 303 -30.55 -0.20 -5.76
CA THR A 303 -30.56 0.04 -7.21
C THR A 303 -29.19 0.50 -7.69
N ASP A 304 -28.73 -0.10 -8.78
CA ASP A 304 -27.46 0.28 -9.41
C ASP A 304 -27.55 1.65 -10.09
N TYR A 305 -26.45 2.38 -10.08
CA TYR A 305 -26.31 3.61 -10.87
C TYR A 305 -25.79 3.27 -12.26
N SER A 306 -26.22 4.04 -13.25
CA SER A 306 -25.90 3.78 -14.67
C SER A 306 -24.43 4.00 -15.01
N TRP A 307 -23.67 4.79 -14.25
CA TRP A 307 -22.31 5.16 -14.57
C TRP A 307 -21.28 4.02 -14.37
N TYR A 308 -21.59 3.00 -13.59
CA TYR A 308 -20.74 1.80 -13.48
C TYR A 308 -21.32 0.57 -14.22
N ALA A 309 -22.22 0.79 -15.18
CA ALA A 309 -22.61 -0.27 -16.10
C ALA A 309 -21.38 -0.83 -16.83
N ASP A 310 -21.45 -2.12 -17.16
CA ASP A 310 -20.34 -2.85 -17.80
C ASP A 310 -19.81 -2.12 -19.03
N ASN A 311 -18.56 -1.73 -19.00
CA ASN A 311 -17.87 -1.06 -20.09
C ASN A 311 -16.44 -1.61 -20.34
N LEU A 312 -16.09 -2.74 -19.71
CA LEU A 312 -14.76 -3.34 -19.84
C LEU A 312 -14.36 -3.62 -21.29
N VAL A 313 -15.34 -3.97 -22.15
CA VAL A 313 -15.12 -4.18 -23.58
C VAL A 313 -14.53 -2.96 -24.31
N SER A 314 -14.69 -1.77 -23.75
CA SER A 314 -14.11 -0.54 -24.28
C SER A 314 -12.64 -0.34 -23.92
N ALA A 315 -12.10 -1.13 -22.99
CA ALA A 315 -10.71 -1.07 -22.56
C ALA A 315 -9.80 -1.74 -23.59
N ARG A 316 -9.22 -0.95 -24.49
CA ARG A 316 -8.36 -1.48 -25.57
C ARG A 316 -7.15 -2.23 -24.98
N GLY A 317 -6.97 -3.48 -25.42
CA GLY A 317 -5.83 -4.32 -24.99
C GLY A 317 -5.97 -4.93 -23.61
N ALA A 318 -7.07 -4.69 -22.89
CA ALA A 318 -7.38 -5.43 -21.69
C ALA A 318 -7.92 -6.84 -22.06
N PRO A 319 -7.62 -7.87 -21.24
CA PRO A 319 -8.29 -9.15 -21.35
C PRO A 319 -9.75 -9.05 -20.87
N ASP A 320 -10.46 -10.16 -20.92
CA ASP A 320 -11.74 -10.28 -20.20
C ASP A 320 -11.55 -10.19 -18.67
N ALA A 321 -12.64 -10.13 -17.92
CA ALA A 321 -12.59 -9.98 -16.47
C ALA A 321 -11.80 -11.11 -15.76
N ALA A 322 -11.85 -12.34 -16.30
CA ALA A 322 -11.09 -13.47 -15.75
C ALA A 322 -9.58 -13.32 -15.98
N GLY A 323 -9.18 -12.76 -17.10
CA GLY A 323 -7.79 -12.47 -17.44
C GLY A 323 -7.20 -11.24 -16.70
N ILE A 324 -8.03 -10.41 -16.06
CA ILE A 324 -7.56 -9.31 -15.20
C ILE A 324 -7.09 -9.91 -13.88
N ASN A 325 -5.77 -10.10 -13.75
CA ASN A 325 -5.09 -10.72 -12.62
C ASN A 325 -3.74 -10.01 -12.36
N PRO A 326 -3.03 -10.30 -11.27
CA PRO A 326 -1.75 -9.64 -10.94
C PRO A 326 -0.71 -9.76 -12.06
N HIS A 327 -0.59 -10.92 -12.70
CA HIS A 327 0.36 -11.15 -13.78
C HIS A 327 0.15 -10.17 -14.94
N TRP A 328 -1.10 -9.98 -15.40
CA TRP A 328 -1.43 -8.99 -16.41
C TRP A 328 -1.20 -7.55 -15.93
N VAL A 329 -1.58 -7.23 -14.67
CA VAL A 329 -1.42 -5.87 -14.13
C VAL A 329 0.04 -5.49 -14.06
N PHE A 330 0.92 -6.39 -13.61
CA PHE A 330 2.35 -6.15 -13.47
C PHE A 330 3.17 -6.51 -14.73
N ARG A 331 2.50 -6.72 -15.87
CA ARG A 331 3.12 -6.89 -17.20
C ARG A 331 4.13 -8.03 -17.24
N ASP A 332 3.78 -9.17 -16.67
CA ASP A 332 4.63 -10.37 -16.58
C ASP A 332 5.98 -10.17 -15.85
N LYS A 333 6.17 -8.98 -15.24
CA LYS A 333 7.39 -8.66 -14.51
C LYS A 333 7.39 -9.14 -13.07
N TRP A 334 6.21 -9.40 -12.52
CA TRP A 334 6.02 -9.86 -11.16
C TRP A 334 4.70 -10.59 -11.02
N ASP A 335 4.74 -11.74 -10.34
CA ASP A 335 3.54 -12.50 -9.99
C ASP A 335 3.56 -12.76 -8.47
N PRO A 336 2.89 -11.91 -7.68
CA PRO A 336 2.90 -12.01 -6.22
C PRO A 336 2.25 -13.28 -5.68
N GLU A 337 1.44 -13.99 -6.50
CA GLU A 337 0.76 -15.20 -6.08
C GLU A 337 1.61 -16.46 -6.29
N LYS A 338 2.59 -16.41 -7.20
CA LYS A 338 3.50 -17.53 -7.49
C LYS A 338 4.77 -17.51 -6.66
N GLU A 339 5.11 -16.37 -6.06
CA GLU A 339 6.27 -16.32 -5.18
C GLU A 339 6.06 -17.21 -3.96
N ALA A 340 6.99 -18.14 -3.73
CA ALA A 340 7.01 -18.93 -2.51
C ALA A 340 7.04 -18.00 -1.30
N GLN A 341 6.14 -18.20 -0.36
CA GLN A 341 6.25 -17.52 0.93
C GLN A 341 7.46 -18.12 1.67
N PRO A 342 8.32 -17.30 2.26
CA PRO A 342 9.50 -17.75 2.99
C PRO A 342 9.15 -18.57 4.23
#